data_58b4b5be4584535eb6bdaf2924ea8906
#
_entry.id   58b4b5be4584535eb6bdaf2924ea8906
#
_cell.length_a   1.000
_cell.length_b   1.000
_cell.length_c   1.000
_cell.angle_alpha   90.00
_cell.angle_beta   90.00
_cell.angle_gamma   90.00
#
_symmetry.space_group_name_H-M   'P 1'
#
loop_
_entity.id
_entity.type
_entity.pdbx_description
1 polymer ?
#
loop_
_entity_poly.entity_id
_entity_poly.type
_entity_poly.pdbx_seq_one_letter_code
_entity_poly.pdbx_strand_id
1 'polypeptide(L)'
;MRVLVFWGSARKGSYNKLLASRIHAALESRDIAADLLDIGALDLPLFCQDLEAEGMPAGVRELRDRLHKAKSIVVASPENNGSVSALLKNALDWASRDVKGETSCFAKKLVGVISASPGSLGGVRAHGHARDIFNAMGAVIFPGSVLVPAAHSAFSESGQFTDAAMQTRVDKFVDDFAEMSKWM
;
A
#
# COMPACT_ATOMS: atom_id res chain seq x y z
N MET A 1 -14.89 1.42 -10.44
CA MET A 1 -14.02 1.68 -9.26
C MET A 1 -12.61 1.25 -9.60
N ARG A 2 -11.58 2.03 -9.29
CA ARG A 2 -10.18 1.64 -9.50
C ARG A 2 -9.44 1.66 -8.17
N VAL A 3 -8.76 0.56 -7.84
CA VAL A 3 -7.97 0.43 -6.61
C VAL A 3 -6.49 0.52 -6.97
N LEU A 4 -5.71 1.37 -6.29
CA LEU A 4 -4.26 1.33 -6.38
C LEU A 4 -3.72 0.41 -5.30
N VAL A 5 -2.93 -0.58 -5.68
CA VAL A 5 -2.25 -1.50 -4.78
C VAL A 5 -0.75 -1.27 -4.90
N PHE A 6 -0.05 -1.01 -3.79
CA PHE A 6 1.40 -0.87 -3.80
C PHE A 6 2.04 -1.39 -2.51
N TRP A 7 3.38 -1.49 -2.50
CA TRP A 7 4.13 -1.99 -1.35
C TRP A 7 5.37 -1.13 -1.07
N GLY A 8 5.72 -1.03 0.21
CA GLY A 8 6.81 -0.19 0.71
C GLY A 8 8.18 -0.89 0.78
N SER A 9 8.55 -1.74 -0.18
CA SER A 9 9.83 -2.46 -0.15
C SER A 9 10.46 -2.57 -1.53
N ALA A 10 11.70 -2.13 -1.67
CA ALA A 10 12.51 -2.30 -2.89
C ALA A 10 13.27 -3.65 -2.95
N ARG A 11 13.17 -4.50 -1.91
CA ARG A 11 13.88 -5.79 -1.87
C ARG A 11 13.34 -6.76 -2.94
N LYS A 12 14.24 -7.37 -3.72
CA LYS A 12 13.90 -8.48 -4.60
C LYS A 12 13.19 -9.57 -3.86
N GLY A 13 12.38 -10.28 -3.94
CA GLY A 13 11.72 -11.30 -3.06
C GLY A 13 11.02 -10.71 -1.83
N SER A 14 10.48 -9.50 -1.93
CA SER A 14 9.71 -8.87 -0.85
C SER A 14 8.42 -9.63 -0.58
N TYR A 15 8.19 -10.05 0.65
CA TYR A 15 6.91 -10.66 1.08
C TYR A 15 5.74 -9.69 0.96
N ASN A 16 5.97 -8.40 1.12
CA ASN A 16 4.94 -7.38 0.93
C ASN A 16 4.59 -7.20 -0.55
N LYS A 17 5.54 -7.41 -1.49
CA LYS A 17 5.23 -7.52 -2.92
C LYS A 17 4.33 -8.72 -3.20
N LEU A 18 4.67 -9.91 -2.64
CA LEU A 18 3.85 -11.11 -2.80
C LEU A 18 2.43 -10.88 -2.27
N LEU A 19 2.30 -10.32 -1.06
CA LEU A 19 1.00 -10.00 -0.47
C LEU A 19 0.21 -9.00 -1.30
N ALA A 20 0.83 -7.91 -1.76
CA ALA A 20 0.20 -6.93 -2.66
C ALA A 20 -0.27 -7.59 -3.97
N SER A 21 0.54 -8.47 -4.56
CA SER A 21 0.16 -9.23 -5.76
C SER A 21 -1.03 -10.16 -5.51
N ARG A 22 -1.14 -10.78 -4.32
CA ARG A 22 -2.31 -11.60 -3.94
C ARG A 22 -3.59 -10.77 -3.82
N ILE A 23 -3.50 -9.57 -3.22
CA ILE A 23 -4.62 -8.62 -3.17
C ILE A 23 -5.02 -8.17 -4.57
N HIS A 24 -4.05 -7.82 -5.41
CA HIS A 24 -4.32 -7.40 -6.79
C HIS A 24 -5.05 -8.50 -7.57
N ALA A 25 -4.55 -9.73 -7.55
CA ALA A 25 -5.19 -10.86 -8.22
C ALA A 25 -6.61 -11.15 -7.68
N ALA A 26 -6.82 -11.00 -6.37
CA ALA A 26 -8.13 -11.18 -5.75
C ALA A 26 -9.13 -10.07 -6.14
N LEU A 27 -8.66 -8.83 -6.37
CA LEU A 27 -9.48 -7.74 -6.91
C LEU A 27 -9.87 -8.03 -8.37
N GLU A 28 -8.89 -8.40 -9.21
CA GLU A 28 -9.14 -8.71 -10.63
C GLU A 28 -10.10 -9.90 -10.81
N SER A 29 -9.99 -10.94 -9.97
CA SER A 29 -10.91 -12.08 -10.03
C SER A 29 -12.37 -11.73 -9.68
N ARG A 30 -12.61 -10.52 -9.19
CA ARG A 30 -13.93 -9.94 -8.87
C ARG A 30 -14.33 -8.83 -9.84
N ASP A 31 -13.67 -8.74 -11.00
CA ASP A 31 -13.88 -7.70 -12.01
C ASP A 31 -13.70 -6.26 -11.46
N ILE A 32 -12.85 -6.11 -10.42
CA ILE A 32 -12.52 -4.81 -9.85
C ILE A 32 -11.22 -4.33 -10.49
N ALA A 33 -11.29 -3.22 -11.23
CA ALA A 33 -10.11 -2.64 -11.84
C ALA A 33 -9.07 -2.28 -10.77
N ALA A 34 -7.91 -2.88 -10.84
CA ALA A 34 -6.80 -2.66 -9.93
C ALA A 34 -5.53 -2.24 -10.69
N ASP A 35 -4.70 -1.42 -10.06
CA ASP A 35 -3.40 -1.00 -10.56
C ASP A 35 -2.35 -1.43 -9.54
N LEU A 36 -1.36 -2.19 -9.98
CA LEU A 36 -0.28 -2.68 -9.11
C LEU A 36 0.98 -1.86 -9.36
N LEU A 37 1.45 -1.13 -8.33
CA LEU A 37 2.56 -0.20 -8.45
C LEU A 37 3.76 -0.61 -7.60
N ASP A 38 4.92 -0.73 -8.22
CA ASP A 38 6.20 -0.84 -7.54
C ASP A 38 6.78 0.56 -7.27
N ILE A 39 6.57 1.08 -6.04
CA ILE A 39 7.12 2.40 -5.68
C ILE A 39 8.65 2.39 -5.59
N GLY A 40 9.28 1.21 -5.43
CA GLY A 40 10.73 1.09 -5.46
C GLY A 40 11.34 1.29 -6.85
N ALA A 41 10.54 1.13 -7.92
CA ALA A 41 10.97 1.34 -9.29
C ALA A 41 10.83 2.81 -9.75
N LEU A 42 10.21 3.67 -8.95
CA LEU A 42 9.97 5.07 -9.31
C LEU A 42 11.18 5.99 -9.09
N ASP A 43 12.26 5.45 -8.51
CA ASP A 43 13.51 6.20 -8.23
C ASP A 43 13.26 7.54 -7.51
N LEU A 44 12.48 7.48 -6.42
CA LEU A 44 12.12 8.67 -5.65
C LEU A 44 13.33 9.18 -4.85
N PRO A 45 13.82 10.41 -5.08
CA PRO A 45 14.86 10.98 -4.23
C PRO A 45 14.34 11.13 -2.80
N LEU A 46 15.24 11.23 -1.82
CA LEU A 46 14.83 11.56 -0.47
C LEU A 46 14.12 12.92 -0.47
N PHE A 47 12.96 12.99 0.16
CA PHE A 47 12.17 14.21 0.22
C PHE A 47 12.98 15.35 0.88
N CYS A 48 13.02 16.47 0.18
CA CYS A 48 13.64 17.71 0.63
C CYS A 48 12.86 18.89 0.05
N GLN A 49 12.55 19.87 0.87
CA GLN A 49 11.80 21.06 0.43
C GLN A 49 12.58 21.89 -0.60
N ASP A 50 13.91 21.90 -0.52
CA ASP A 50 14.74 22.60 -1.50
C ASP A 50 14.59 21.92 -2.89
N LEU A 51 14.63 20.61 -2.92
CA LEU A 51 14.40 19.84 -4.16
C LEU A 51 12.95 19.99 -4.68
N GLU A 52 11.97 20.07 -3.79
CA GLU A 52 10.59 20.34 -4.14
C GLU A 52 10.45 21.72 -4.83
N ALA A 53 11.19 22.74 -4.36
CA ALA A 53 11.18 24.08 -4.94
C ALA A 53 11.80 24.12 -6.35
N GLU A 54 12.71 23.21 -6.69
CA GLU A 54 13.28 23.06 -8.05
C GLU A 54 12.29 22.38 -9.02
N GLY A 55 11.26 21.74 -8.50
CA GLY A 55 10.22 21.05 -9.25
C GLY A 55 10.03 19.58 -8.83
N MET A 56 8.87 19.07 -9.11
CA MET A 56 8.52 17.71 -8.72
C MET A 56 9.23 16.66 -9.59
N PRO A 57 9.97 15.70 -9.01
CA PRO A 57 10.63 14.62 -9.76
C PRO A 57 9.65 13.78 -10.60
N ALA A 58 10.13 13.20 -11.70
CA ALA A 58 9.29 12.42 -12.61
C ALA A 58 8.58 11.23 -11.92
N GLY A 59 9.30 10.47 -11.08
CA GLY A 59 8.72 9.37 -10.32
C GLY A 59 7.64 9.81 -9.32
N VAL A 60 7.79 11.00 -8.75
CA VAL A 60 6.78 11.59 -7.86
C VAL A 60 5.52 11.97 -8.64
N ARG A 61 5.67 12.56 -9.83
CA ARG A 61 4.53 12.85 -10.71
C ARG A 61 3.79 11.57 -11.09
N GLU A 62 4.49 10.51 -11.45
CA GLU A 62 3.89 9.22 -11.77
C GLU A 62 3.11 8.65 -10.56
N LEU A 63 3.70 8.67 -9.37
CA LEU A 63 3.04 8.23 -8.14
C LEU A 63 1.74 9.01 -7.90
N ARG A 64 1.80 10.34 -7.97
CA ARG A 64 0.64 11.22 -7.79
C ARG A 64 -0.45 10.97 -8.82
N ASP A 65 -0.08 10.82 -10.09
CA ASP A 65 -1.03 10.53 -11.18
C ASP A 65 -1.79 9.22 -10.94
N ARG A 66 -1.10 8.18 -10.47
CA ARG A 66 -1.74 6.90 -10.14
C ARG A 66 -2.63 7.02 -8.91
N LEU A 67 -2.17 7.76 -7.88
CA LEU A 67 -2.98 8.05 -6.68
C LEU A 67 -4.25 8.83 -7.05
N HIS A 68 -4.17 9.85 -7.90
CA HIS A 68 -5.35 10.62 -8.34
C HIS A 68 -6.35 9.78 -9.13
N LYS A 69 -5.88 8.87 -9.98
CA LYS A 69 -6.74 7.95 -10.76
C LYS A 69 -7.43 6.89 -9.90
N ALA A 70 -6.90 6.61 -8.72
CA ALA A 70 -7.45 5.62 -7.80
C ALA A 70 -8.57 6.22 -6.94
N LYS A 71 -9.67 5.48 -6.80
CA LYS A 71 -10.74 5.80 -5.85
C LYS A 71 -10.37 5.36 -4.43
N SER A 72 -9.67 4.25 -4.30
CA SER A 72 -9.23 3.66 -3.04
C SER A 72 -7.83 3.04 -3.17
N ILE A 73 -7.21 2.77 -2.04
CA ILE A 73 -5.79 2.38 -1.96
C ILE A 73 -5.66 1.15 -1.05
N VAL A 74 -4.84 0.18 -1.45
CA VAL A 74 -4.34 -0.86 -0.56
C VAL A 74 -2.82 -0.78 -0.52
N VAL A 75 -2.25 -0.66 0.68
CA VAL A 75 -0.81 -0.57 0.87
C VAL A 75 -0.27 -1.73 1.71
N ALA A 76 0.74 -2.42 1.19
CA ALA A 76 1.47 -3.44 1.93
C ALA A 76 2.73 -2.81 2.56
N SER A 77 2.71 -2.62 3.89
CA SER A 77 3.79 -1.97 4.63
C SER A 77 4.70 -3.01 5.27
N PRO A 78 5.98 -3.09 4.88
CA PRO A 78 6.96 -3.85 5.67
C PRO A 78 7.20 -3.19 7.03
N GLU A 79 7.63 -3.97 8.01
CA GLU A 79 8.06 -3.46 9.30
C GLU A 79 9.60 -3.39 9.37
N ASN A 80 10.14 -2.19 9.50
CA ASN A 80 11.56 -1.93 9.72
C ASN A 80 11.73 -1.20 11.07
N ASN A 81 12.46 -1.80 11.99
CA ASN A 81 12.69 -1.22 13.32
C ASN A 81 11.39 -0.78 14.04
N GLY A 82 10.33 -1.60 13.91
CA GLY A 82 9.05 -1.34 14.56
C GLY A 82 8.18 -0.26 13.92
N SER A 83 8.52 0.20 12.70
CA SER A 83 7.76 1.24 11.98
C SER A 83 7.66 0.93 10.49
N VAL A 84 7.04 1.83 9.73
CA VAL A 84 7.02 1.78 8.26
C VAL A 84 8.42 1.88 7.69
N SER A 85 8.63 1.37 6.47
CA SER A 85 9.92 1.50 5.78
C SER A 85 10.21 2.95 5.38
N ALA A 86 11.49 3.28 5.28
CA ALA A 86 11.94 4.58 4.76
C ALA A 86 11.39 4.85 3.35
N LEU A 87 11.37 3.83 2.48
CA LEU A 87 10.81 3.95 1.13
C LEU A 87 9.33 4.34 1.16
N LEU A 88 8.52 3.66 1.98
CA LEU A 88 7.10 3.99 2.09
C LEU A 88 6.91 5.41 2.62
N LYS A 89 7.62 5.76 3.72
CA LYS A 89 7.51 7.10 4.31
C LYS A 89 7.90 8.18 3.33
N ASN A 90 9.01 8.01 2.60
CA ASN A 90 9.48 8.94 1.58
C ASN A 90 8.46 9.14 0.45
N ALA A 91 7.88 8.04 -0.04
CA ALA A 91 6.84 8.10 -1.07
C ALA A 91 5.60 8.87 -0.60
N LEU A 92 5.18 8.67 0.66
CA LEU A 92 4.04 9.39 1.24
C LEU A 92 4.36 10.87 1.46
N ASP A 93 5.57 11.21 1.90
CA ASP A 93 6.00 12.60 2.08
C ASP A 93 5.97 13.37 0.75
N TRP A 94 6.47 12.76 -0.32
CA TRP A 94 6.39 13.34 -1.66
C TRP A 94 4.94 13.45 -2.18
N ALA A 95 4.14 12.39 -2.01
CA ALA A 95 2.80 12.36 -2.58
C ALA A 95 1.81 13.28 -1.84
N SER A 96 2.07 13.57 -0.56
CA SER A 96 1.20 14.43 0.27
C SER A 96 1.41 15.92 0.06
N ARG A 97 2.36 16.33 -0.79
CA ARG A 97 2.65 17.76 -1.02
C ARG A 97 1.46 18.48 -1.67
N ASP A 98 1.22 19.69 -1.18
CA ASP A 98 0.22 20.57 -1.78
C ASP A 98 0.70 21.08 -3.15
N VAL A 99 -0.07 20.82 -4.17
CA VAL A 99 0.17 21.32 -5.52
C VAL A 99 -1.00 22.22 -5.92
N LYS A 100 -0.69 23.45 -6.31
CA LYS A 100 -1.71 24.43 -6.67
C LYS A 100 -2.60 23.90 -7.82
N GLY A 101 -3.89 23.84 -7.56
CA GLY A 101 -4.87 23.36 -8.53
C GLY A 101 -5.14 21.86 -8.48
N GLU A 102 -4.43 21.11 -7.63
CA GLU A 102 -4.70 19.68 -7.41
C GLU A 102 -5.44 19.44 -6.07
N THR A 103 -6.17 18.34 -6.03
CA THR A 103 -6.74 17.82 -4.78
C THR A 103 -5.71 16.97 -4.03
N SER A 104 -5.93 16.72 -2.74
CA SER A 104 -5.09 15.78 -1.99
C SER A 104 -5.09 14.39 -2.62
N CYS A 105 -3.93 13.76 -2.69
CA CYS A 105 -3.79 12.36 -3.13
C CYS A 105 -4.49 11.35 -2.20
N PHE A 106 -4.73 11.73 -0.94
CA PHE A 106 -5.18 10.80 0.11
C PHE A 106 -6.51 11.19 0.75
N ALA A 107 -6.80 12.47 0.89
CA ALA A 107 -7.99 12.93 1.60
C ALA A 107 -9.28 12.32 1.03
N LYS A 108 -10.11 11.80 1.94
CA LYS A 108 -11.39 11.15 1.63
C LYS A 108 -11.28 9.84 0.83
N LYS A 109 -10.08 9.29 0.60
CA LYS A 109 -9.93 7.97 -0.02
C LYS A 109 -9.94 6.87 1.03
N LEU A 110 -10.57 5.73 0.71
CA LEU A 110 -10.49 4.54 1.53
C LEU A 110 -9.09 3.92 1.39
N VAL A 111 -8.42 3.69 2.52
CA VAL A 111 -7.09 3.08 2.56
C VAL A 111 -7.11 1.82 3.41
N GLY A 112 -6.82 0.68 2.80
CA GLY A 112 -6.56 -0.59 3.45
C GLY A 112 -5.06 -0.79 3.68
N VAL A 113 -4.65 -1.12 4.90
CA VAL A 113 -3.25 -1.40 5.24
C VAL A 113 -3.09 -2.89 5.52
N ILE A 114 -2.12 -3.50 4.88
CA ILE A 114 -1.75 -4.91 5.04
C ILE A 114 -0.25 -5.02 5.30
N SER A 115 0.22 -6.14 5.84
CA SER A 115 1.63 -6.35 6.12
C SER A 115 2.02 -7.81 6.08
N ALA A 116 3.26 -8.09 5.67
CA ALA A 116 3.89 -9.40 5.77
C ALA A 116 5.30 -9.25 6.36
N SER A 117 5.61 -10.07 7.36
CA SER A 117 6.90 -10.03 8.05
C SER A 117 7.39 -11.45 8.39
N PRO A 118 8.71 -11.72 8.36
CA PRO A 118 9.27 -12.96 8.89
C PRO A 118 9.01 -13.18 10.38
N GLY A 119 8.77 -12.11 11.14
CA GLY A 119 8.48 -12.17 12.57
C GLY A 119 7.07 -12.68 12.87
N SER A 120 6.85 -13.07 14.14
CA SER A 120 5.61 -13.67 14.63
C SER A 120 4.41 -12.73 14.65
N LEU A 121 4.63 -11.41 14.59
CA LEU A 121 3.58 -10.39 14.65
C LEU A 121 3.09 -9.91 13.28
N GLY A 122 3.66 -10.43 12.17
CA GLY A 122 3.21 -10.10 10.81
C GLY A 122 3.32 -8.61 10.43
N GLY A 123 4.16 -7.83 11.13
CA GLY A 123 4.34 -6.40 10.86
C GLY A 123 3.30 -5.48 11.51
N VAL A 124 2.73 -5.91 12.65
CA VAL A 124 1.62 -5.19 13.32
C VAL A 124 1.96 -3.75 13.71
N ARG A 125 3.22 -3.45 14.08
CA ARG A 125 3.62 -2.09 14.47
C ARG A 125 3.65 -1.16 13.26
N ALA A 126 4.27 -1.58 12.16
CA ALA A 126 4.26 -0.83 10.92
C ALA A 126 2.84 -0.65 10.37
N HIS A 127 1.98 -1.67 10.51
CA HIS A 127 0.57 -1.58 10.17
C HIS A 127 -0.13 -0.47 10.97
N GLY A 128 0.07 -0.39 12.29
CA GLY A 128 -0.48 0.68 13.13
C GLY A 128 0.03 2.06 12.70
N HIS A 129 1.34 2.25 12.59
CA HIS A 129 1.95 3.52 12.17
C HIS A 129 1.50 3.95 10.77
N ALA A 130 1.37 3.03 9.81
CA ALA A 130 0.85 3.37 8.49
C ALA A 130 -0.58 3.91 8.55
N ARG A 131 -1.46 3.30 9.36
CA ARG A 131 -2.84 3.77 9.56
C ARG A 131 -2.86 5.19 10.14
N ASP A 132 -2.02 5.48 11.12
CA ASP A 132 -1.91 6.82 11.72
C ASP A 132 -1.43 7.85 10.70
N ILE A 133 -0.43 7.51 9.87
CA ILE A 133 0.06 8.39 8.81
C ILE A 133 -1.04 8.69 7.79
N PHE A 134 -1.74 7.67 7.27
CA PHE A 134 -2.82 7.88 6.32
C PHE A 134 -3.99 8.67 6.92
N ASN A 135 -4.34 8.41 8.19
CA ASN A 135 -5.35 9.17 8.91
C ASN A 135 -4.97 10.65 9.03
N ALA A 136 -3.70 10.95 9.34
CA ALA A 136 -3.20 12.33 9.40
C ALA A 136 -3.26 13.05 8.05
N MET A 137 -3.23 12.33 6.93
CA MET A 137 -3.40 12.86 5.58
C MET A 137 -4.88 12.97 5.13
N GLY A 138 -5.83 12.71 6.06
CA GLY A 138 -7.28 12.83 5.80
C GLY A 138 -7.89 11.64 5.05
N ALA A 139 -7.21 10.50 5.00
CA ALA A 139 -7.76 9.27 4.45
C ALA A 139 -8.78 8.62 5.40
N VAL A 140 -9.71 7.87 4.83
CA VAL A 140 -10.62 6.99 5.58
C VAL A 140 -9.97 5.63 5.73
N ILE A 141 -9.67 5.23 6.95
CA ILE A 141 -8.95 3.98 7.20
C ILE A 141 -9.92 2.80 7.22
N PHE A 142 -9.71 1.85 6.30
CA PHE A 142 -10.45 0.59 6.32
C PHE A 142 -10.15 -0.19 7.60
N PRO A 143 -11.17 -0.66 8.35
CA PRO A 143 -10.95 -1.31 9.64
C PRO A 143 -10.33 -2.70 9.52
N GLY A 144 -10.56 -3.41 8.40
CA GLY A 144 -9.99 -4.73 8.14
C GLY A 144 -8.49 -4.70 7.87
N SER A 145 -7.81 -5.80 8.15
CA SER A 145 -6.38 -5.95 7.91
C SER A 145 -6.00 -7.38 7.53
N VAL A 146 -4.90 -7.53 6.77
CA VAL A 146 -4.24 -8.81 6.54
C VAL A 146 -2.80 -8.70 7.06
N LEU A 147 -2.51 -9.39 8.14
CA LEU A 147 -1.16 -9.50 8.71
C LEU A 147 -0.66 -10.93 8.51
N VAL A 148 0.48 -11.07 7.81
CA VAL A 148 1.07 -12.36 7.48
C VAL A 148 2.34 -12.56 8.34
N PRO A 149 2.26 -13.30 9.48
CA PRO A 149 3.43 -13.67 10.25
C PRO A 149 4.21 -14.78 9.56
N ALA A 150 5.44 -15.01 10.00
CA ALA A 150 6.33 -16.04 9.48
C ALA A 150 6.36 -16.08 7.93
N ALA A 151 6.41 -14.93 7.30
CA ALA A 151 6.20 -14.76 5.86
C ALA A 151 7.17 -15.60 5.00
N HIS A 152 8.31 -16.02 5.55
CA HIS A 152 9.26 -16.91 4.89
C HIS A 152 8.71 -18.32 4.61
N SER A 153 7.70 -18.77 5.35
CA SER A 153 7.01 -20.05 5.16
C SER A 153 5.55 -19.90 4.72
N ALA A 154 5.01 -18.69 4.80
CA ALA A 154 3.61 -18.42 4.43
C ALA A 154 3.36 -18.39 2.93
N PHE A 155 4.42 -18.22 2.12
CA PHE A 155 4.34 -18.21 0.66
C PHE A 155 5.15 -19.37 0.07
N SER A 156 4.59 -20.03 -0.95
CA SER A 156 5.30 -20.99 -1.80
C SER A 156 6.27 -20.27 -2.75
N GLU A 157 7.10 -21.02 -3.44
CA GLU A 157 7.98 -20.50 -4.50
C GLU A 157 7.20 -19.78 -5.63
N SER A 158 5.97 -20.21 -5.90
CA SER A 158 5.08 -19.56 -6.87
C SER A 158 4.37 -18.31 -6.31
N GLY A 159 4.62 -17.91 -5.05
CA GLY A 159 4.00 -16.76 -4.41
C GLY A 159 2.54 -16.98 -3.96
N GLN A 160 2.08 -18.22 -3.95
CA GLN A 160 0.77 -18.57 -3.39
C GLN A 160 0.90 -18.74 -1.88
N PHE A 161 -0.20 -18.59 -1.14
CA PHE A 161 -0.19 -18.96 0.27
C PHE A 161 -0.08 -20.48 0.44
N THR A 162 0.71 -20.92 1.41
CA THR A 162 0.82 -22.33 1.82
C THR A 162 -0.37 -22.78 2.67
N ASP A 163 -1.07 -21.82 3.29
CA ASP A 163 -2.24 -22.05 4.14
C ASP A 163 -3.50 -21.44 3.48
N ALA A 164 -4.50 -22.29 3.22
CA ALA A 164 -5.78 -21.87 2.67
C ALA A 164 -6.55 -20.86 3.56
N ALA A 165 -6.35 -20.91 4.88
CA ALA A 165 -6.97 -19.95 5.79
C ALA A 165 -6.45 -18.52 5.55
N MET A 166 -5.18 -18.35 5.15
CA MET A 166 -4.64 -17.05 4.80
C MET A 166 -5.25 -16.51 3.49
N GLN A 167 -5.46 -17.39 2.50
CA GLN A 167 -6.18 -17.01 1.28
C GLN A 167 -7.60 -16.56 1.61
N THR A 168 -8.33 -17.28 2.43
CA THR A 168 -9.68 -16.91 2.88
C THR A 168 -9.71 -15.53 3.56
N ARG A 169 -8.68 -15.21 4.37
CA ARG A 169 -8.56 -13.86 4.98
C ARG A 169 -8.35 -12.75 3.93
N VAL A 170 -7.54 -13.02 2.90
CA VAL A 170 -7.36 -12.10 1.78
C VAL A 170 -8.66 -11.90 1.03
N ASP A 171 -9.37 -12.98 0.73
CA ASP A 171 -10.65 -12.93 0.01
C ASP A 171 -11.68 -12.11 0.79
N LYS A 172 -11.83 -12.39 2.09
CA LYS A 172 -12.71 -11.60 2.96
C LYS A 172 -12.32 -10.13 3.03
N PHE A 173 -11.02 -9.84 3.17
CA PHE A 173 -10.53 -8.46 3.17
C PHE A 173 -10.90 -7.73 1.89
N VAL A 174 -10.73 -8.38 0.73
CA VAL A 174 -11.03 -7.78 -0.58
C VAL A 174 -12.53 -7.56 -0.74
N ASP A 175 -13.37 -8.51 -0.33
CA ASP A 175 -14.83 -8.39 -0.41
C ASP A 175 -15.35 -7.22 0.44
N ASP A 176 -14.95 -7.16 1.72
CA ASP A 176 -15.35 -6.11 2.65
C ASP A 176 -14.80 -4.73 2.21
N PHE A 177 -13.54 -4.67 1.73
CA PHE A 177 -12.92 -3.45 1.23
C PHE A 177 -13.62 -2.92 -0.03
N ALA A 178 -13.93 -3.81 -0.96
CA ALA A 178 -14.62 -3.46 -2.19
C ALA A 178 -16.04 -2.95 -1.91
N GLU A 179 -16.74 -3.58 -0.98
CA GLU A 179 -18.08 -3.12 -0.57
C GLU A 179 -18.01 -1.71 0.02
N MET A 180 -17.12 -1.49 1.01
CA MET A 180 -16.96 -0.17 1.62
C MET A 180 -16.53 0.91 0.61
N SER A 181 -15.67 0.54 -0.35
CA SER A 181 -15.20 1.46 -1.39
C SER A 181 -16.29 1.97 -2.32
N LYS A 182 -17.45 1.31 -2.40
CA LYS A 182 -18.59 1.80 -3.20
C LYS A 182 -19.21 3.07 -2.60
N TRP A 183 -19.11 3.23 -1.29
CA TRP A 183 -19.71 4.33 -0.54
C TRP A 183 -18.81 5.59 -0.45
N MET A 184 -17.57 5.53 -0.95
CA MET A 184 -16.59 6.62 -0.91
C MET A 184 -16.69 7.59 -2.10
#